data_12476196e9b7ec6dacb1c8fa9669eac9
#
_entry.id   12476196e9b7ec6dacb1c8fa9669eac9
#
_cell.length_a   1.000
_cell.length_b   1.000
_cell.length_c   1.000
_cell.angle_alpha   90.00
_cell.angle_beta   90.00
_cell.angle_gamma   90.00
#
_symmetry.space_group_name_H-M   'P 1'
#
loop_
_entity.id
_entity.type
_entity.pdbx_description
1 polymer ?
#
loop_
_entity_poly.entity_id
_entity_poly.type
_entity_poly.pdbx_seq_one_letter_code
_entity_poly.pdbx_strand_id
1 'polypeptide(L)'
;ATAVRKKKDASINIAMKLVKDGKAMGVYSAGNSGAMMASGIFKLGRLKGIDRPAIGALFPTKDPGQPVLVLDVGANMDCKPTYLHQFALLGNIYSRDVLQVDKPRIGLLNIGEESCKGNELSQATYKLLNEEERFCFSGNCEGRDVLSGDFDVVVCDGFTGNVLLKFLESVGSVLLGVLRAELPRGRRGKVGSAFLRNNLKRIKKRLDHAEHGGALLLAINGICVVGH
;
A
#
# COMPACT_ATOMS: atom_id res chain seq x y z
N ALA A 1 7.03 -17.65 8.12
CA ALA A 1 6.62 -18.76 7.23
C ALA A 1 6.69 -20.12 7.95
N THR A 2 7.81 -20.45 8.60
CA THR A 2 8.02 -21.79 9.23
C THR A 2 7.01 -22.07 10.35
N ALA A 3 6.69 -21.08 11.19
CA ALA A 3 5.71 -21.23 12.27
C ALA A 3 4.29 -21.53 11.73
N VAL A 4 3.89 -20.92 10.63
CA VAL A 4 2.59 -21.14 9.98
C VAL A 4 2.45 -22.59 9.47
N ARG A 5 3.54 -23.15 8.95
CA ARG A 5 3.55 -24.56 8.50
C ARG A 5 3.45 -25.54 9.67
N LYS A 6 4.15 -25.26 10.79
CA LYS A 6 4.22 -26.16 11.94
C LYS A 6 2.96 -26.14 12.82
N LYS A 7 2.34 -24.96 13.00
CA LYS A 7 1.14 -24.78 13.83
C LYS A 7 -0.13 -24.75 12.96
N LYS A 8 -0.67 -25.94 12.67
CA LYS A 8 -1.89 -26.09 11.84
C LYS A 8 -3.12 -25.41 12.45
N ASP A 9 -3.18 -25.32 13.76
CA ASP A 9 -4.22 -24.74 14.61
C ASP A 9 -4.02 -23.27 14.91
N ALA A 10 -3.00 -22.60 14.36
CA ALA A 10 -2.83 -21.18 14.51
C ALA A 10 -4.08 -20.41 13.97
N SER A 11 -4.53 -19.39 14.70
CA SER A 11 -5.72 -18.61 14.36
C SER A 11 -5.75 -18.14 12.90
N ILE A 12 -4.61 -17.69 12.37
CA ILE A 12 -4.49 -17.26 10.97
C ILE A 12 -4.76 -18.41 9.99
N ASN A 13 -4.31 -19.64 10.28
CA ASN A 13 -4.55 -20.81 9.44
C ASN A 13 -6.02 -21.23 9.47
N ILE A 14 -6.67 -21.12 10.63
CA ILE A 14 -8.10 -21.40 10.79
C ILE A 14 -8.90 -20.35 10.03
N ALA A 15 -8.57 -19.06 10.16
CA ALA A 15 -9.24 -17.97 9.44
C ALA A 15 -9.16 -18.16 7.92
N MET A 16 -7.96 -18.45 7.37
CA MET A 16 -7.79 -18.75 5.94
C MET A 16 -8.57 -19.98 5.49
N LYS A 17 -8.69 -21.01 6.35
CA LYS A 17 -9.51 -22.18 6.05
C LYS A 17 -10.99 -21.84 5.95
N LEU A 18 -11.51 -20.99 6.84
CA LEU A 18 -12.91 -20.53 6.77
C LEU A 18 -13.23 -19.83 5.45
N VAL A 19 -12.30 -19.00 4.95
CA VAL A 19 -12.44 -18.38 3.61
C VAL A 19 -12.41 -19.42 2.51
N LYS A 20 -11.45 -20.36 2.55
CA LYS A 20 -11.35 -21.45 1.57
C LYS A 20 -12.62 -22.31 1.51
N ASP A 21 -13.23 -22.58 2.67
CA ASP A 21 -14.43 -23.39 2.81
C ASP A 21 -15.74 -22.59 2.51
N GLY A 22 -15.62 -21.32 2.07
CA GLY A 22 -16.78 -20.45 1.77
C GLY A 22 -17.58 -20.00 3.00
N LYS A 23 -17.04 -20.21 4.21
CA LYS A 23 -17.69 -19.84 5.49
C LYS A 23 -17.39 -18.40 5.92
N ALA A 24 -16.45 -17.74 5.28
CA ALA A 24 -16.12 -16.33 5.46
C ALA A 24 -15.77 -15.70 4.11
N MET A 25 -16.08 -14.42 3.93
CA MET A 25 -15.78 -13.68 2.70
C MET A 25 -14.32 -13.25 2.62
N GLY A 26 -13.65 -13.06 3.75
CA GLY A 26 -12.27 -12.61 3.81
C GLY A 26 -11.66 -12.75 5.19
N VAL A 27 -10.35 -12.49 5.28
CA VAL A 27 -9.59 -12.47 6.54
C VAL A 27 -9.06 -11.07 6.78
N TYR A 28 -9.32 -10.54 7.98
CA TYR A 28 -8.69 -9.34 8.52
C TYR A 28 -7.78 -9.73 9.67
N SER A 29 -6.53 -9.30 9.66
CA SER A 29 -5.57 -9.63 10.72
C SER A 29 -4.61 -8.46 10.99
N ALA A 30 -4.52 -8.05 12.26
CA ALA A 30 -3.50 -7.13 12.75
C ALA A 30 -2.20 -7.85 13.20
N GLY A 31 -2.04 -9.11 12.79
CA GLY A 31 -0.86 -9.92 13.10
C GLY A 31 0.29 -9.70 12.12
N ASN A 32 1.29 -10.59 12.18
CA ASN A 32 2.48 -10.52 11.34
C ASN A 32 2.14 -10.70 9.84
N SER A 33 2.48 -9.70 9.01
CA SER A 33 2.18 -9.66 7.56
C SER A 33 2.79 -10.84 6.80
N GLY A 34 4.01 -11.26 7.16
CA GLY A 34 4.67 -12.43 6.57
C GLY A 34 3.96 -13.75 6.90
N ALA A 35 3.37 -13.87 8.11
CA ALA A 35 2.55 -15.02 8.48
C ALA A 35 1.23 -15.03 7.68
N MET A 36 0.61 -13.86 7.50
CA MET A 36 -0.59 -13.71 6.70
C MET A 36 -0.35 -14.09 5.23
N MET A 37 0.72 -13.56 4.62
CA MET A 37 1.12 -13.91 3.25
C MET A 37 1.39 -15.41 3.11
N ALA A 38 2.18 -15.99 4.02
CA ALA A 38 2.49 -17.40 3.97
C ALA A 38 1.23 -18.28 4.12
N SER A 39 0.35 -17.95 5.08
CA SER A 39 -0.91 -18.70 5.25
C SER A 39 -1.84 -18.55 4.05
N GLY A 40 -1.96 -17.34 3.50
CA GLY A 40 -2.73 -17.07 2.28
C GLY A 40 -2.25 -17.93 1.10
N ILE A 41 -0.94 -17.93 0.83
CA ILE A 41 -0.33 -18.74 -0.25
C ILE A 41 -0.61 -20.23 -0.03
N PHE A 42 -0.42 -20.76 1.20
CA PHE A 42 -0.56 -22.19 1.46
C PHE A 42 -2.00 -22.67 1.54
N LYS A 43 -2.94 -21.83 1.98
CA LYS A 43 -4.33 -22.24 2.20
C LYS A 43 -5.24 -21.87 1.04
N LEU A 44 -5.12 -20.65 0.52
CA LEU A 44 -5.96 -20.12 -0.54
C LEU A 44 -5.32 -20.31 -1.93
N GLY A 45 -3.99 -20.24 -1.99
CA GLY A 45 -3.25 -20.27 -3.25
C GLY A 45 -3.12 -18.90 -3.88
N ARG A 46 -2.22 -18.79 -4.85
CA ARG A 46 -2.01 -17.58 -5.67
C ARG A 46 -2.90 -17.59 -6.90
N LEU A 47 -3.20 -16.42 -7.42
CA LEU A 47 -3.80 -16.28 -8.76
C LEU A 47 -2.85 -16.84 -9.82
N LYS A 48 -3.41 -17.51 -10.83
CA LYS A 48 -2.62 -18.08 -11.93
C LYS A 48 -1.90 -16.96 -12.70
N GLY A 49 -0.63 -17.19 -13.03
CA GLY A 49 0.18 -16.23 -13.77
C GLY A 49 0.87 -15.17 -12.91
N ILE A 50 0.64 -15.16 -11.60
CA ILE A 50 1.32 -14.25 -10.66
C ILE A 50 2.35 -15.01 -9.81
N ASP A 51 3.60 -14.56 -9.86
CA ASP A 51 4.70 -15.19 -9.14
C ASP A 51 4.69 -14.90 -7.65
N ARG A 52 4.35 -13.65 -7.27
CA ARG A 52 4.34 -13.20 -5.88
C ARG A 52 3.11 -12.35 -5.58
N PRO A 53 2.40 -12.63 -4.49
CA PRO A 53 1.44 -11.69 -3.93
C PRO A 53 2.15 -10.42 -3.46
N ALA A 54 1.45 -9.29 -3.50
CA ALA A 54 1.95 -8.01 -3.00
C ALA A 54 0.99 -7.44 -1.96
N ILE A 55 1.52 -6.68 -1.00
CA ILE A 55 0.71 -5.90 -0.07
C ILE A 55 0.56 -4.50 -0.65
N GLY A 56 -0.68 -4.11 -0.93
CA GLY A 56 -1.03 -2.77 -1.40
C GLY A 56 -1.61 -1.92 -0.30
N ALA A 57 -1.12 -0.69 -0.17
CA ALA A 57 -1.65 0.30 0.76
C ALA A 57 -2.07 1.58 0.02
N LEU A 58 -3.18 2.17 0.44
CA LEU A 58 -3.65 3.44 -0.08
C LEU A 58 -3.05 4.59 0.72
N PHE A 59 -2.31 5.47 0.05
CA PHE A 59 -1.74 6.67 0.65
C PHE A 59 -2.57 7.89 0.28
N PRO A 60 -2.77 8.85 1.21
CA PRO A 60 -3.44 10.09 0.88
C PRO A 60 -2.59 10.92 -0.08
N THR A 61 -3.22 11.62 -0.99
CA THR A 61 -2.57 12.61 -1.85
C THR A 61 -3.00 14.04 -1.49
N LYS A 62 -2.38 15.02 -2.13
CA LYS A 62 -2.83 16.43 -2.03
C LYS A 62 -4.27 16.59 -2.50
N ASP A 63 -4.73 15.73 -3.43
CA ASP A 63 -6.08 15.78 -3.98
C ASP A 63 -7.07 14.96 -3.13
N PRO A 64 -8.06 15.62 -2.49
CA PRO A 64 -9.01 14.93 -1.64
C PRO A 64 -9.84 13.90 -2.41
N GLY A 65 -9.85 12.65 -1.91
CA GLY A 65 -10.64 11.57 -2.51
C GLY A 65 -9.94 10.81 -3.65
N GLN A 66 -8.70 11.16 -3.97
CA GLN A 66 -7.88 10.44 -4.95
C GLN A 66 -6.63 9.87 -4.27
N PRO A 67 -6.73 8.74 -3.55
CA PRO A 67 -5.56 8.11 -2.95
C PRO A 67 -4.69 7.47 -4.03
N VAL A 68 -3.38 7.37 -3.77
CA VAL A 68 -2.44 6.59 -4.57
C VAL A 68 -2.28 5.19 -3.97
N LEU A 69 -2.33 4.15 -4.80
CA LEU A 69 -2.04 2.79 -4.39
C LEU A 69 -0.54 2.51 -4.47
N VAL A 70 0.10 2.21 -3.36
CA VAL A 70 1.52 1.82 -3.32
C VAL A 70 1.64 0.30 -3.21
N LEU A 71 2.39 -0.32 -4.09
CA LEU A 71 2.68 -1.75 -4.21
C LEU A 71 4.19 -1.96 -4.43
N ASP A 72 4.90 -2.71 -3.65
CA ASP A 72 4.61 -3.54 -2.49
C ASP A 72 5.01 -2.81 -1.20
N VAL A 73 4.22 -2.91 -0.12
CA VAL A 73 4.55 -2.24 1.15
C VAL A 73 4.98 -3.23 2.26
N GLY A 74 5.57 -4.37 1.88
CA GLY A 74 6.18 -5.24 2.88
C GLY A 74 5.99 -6.74 2.72
N ALA A 75 5.54 -7.24 1.56
CA ALA A 75 5.44 -8.67 1.31
C ALA A 75 6.74 -9.28 0.77
N ASN A 76 7.43 -8.59 -0.13
CA ASN A 76 8.60 -9.10 -0.85
C ASN A 76 9.78 -8.14 -0.69
N MET A 77 10.74 -8.48 0.16
CA MET A 77 11.91 -7.64 0.42
C MET A 77 12.85 -7.59 -0.79
N ASP A 78 13.15 -8.77 -1.35
CA ASP A 78 13.97 -8.91 -2.54
C ASP A 78 13.08 -9.22 -3.74
N CYS A 79 13.09 -8.35 -4.73
CA CYS A 79 12.26 -8.47 -5.92
C CYS A 79 13.09 -8.73 -7.18
N LYS A 80 12.43 -9.35 -8.17
CA LYS A 80 12.89 -9.40 -9.55
C LYS A 80 12.12 -8.36 -10.36
N PRO A 81 12.66 -7.86 -11.48
CA PRO A 81 11.94 -6.92 -12.36
C PRO A 81 10.55 -7.42 -12.78
N THR A 82 10.41 -8.73 -13.01
CA THR A 82 9.14 -9.37 -13.36
C THR A 82 8.09 -9.28 -12.24
N TYR A 83 8.52 -9.24 -10.96
CA TYR A 83 7.59 -9.08 -9.84
C TYR A 83 6.99 -7.67 -9.81
N LEU A 84 7.86 -6.65 -9.97
CA LEU A 84 7.41 -5.26 -10.01
C LEU A 84 6.49 -5.01 -11.22
N HIS A 85 6.80 -5.61 -12.37
CA HIS A 85 5.90 -5.58 -13.53
C HIS A 85 4.53 -6.20 -13.21
N GLN A 86 4.49 -7.35 -12.54
CA GLN A 86 3.23 -7.97 -12.10
C GLN A 86 2.50 -7.10 -11.06
N PHE A 87 3.23 -6.40 -10.17
CA PHE A 87 2.63 -5.46 -9.21
C PHE A 87 1.98 -4.28 -9.94
N ALA A 88 2.60 -3.79 -11.03
CA ALA A 88 2.01 -2.75 -11.86
C ALA A 88 0.68 -3.21 -12.50
N LEU A 89 0.63 -4.44 -13.02
CA LEU A 89 -0.61 -5.03 -13.54
C LEU A 89 -1.70 -5.15 -12.46
N LEU A 90 -1.34 -5.65 -11.28
CA LEU A 90 -2.27 -5.76 -10.15
C LEU A 90 -2.77 -4.39 -9.70
N GLY A 91 -1.87 -3.41 -9.62
CA GLY A 91 -2.21 -2.04 -9.27
C GLY A 91 -3.14 -1.39 -10.29
N ASN A 92 -2.89 -1.60 -11.59
CA ASN A 92 -3.75 -1.12 -12.66
C ASN A 92 -5.17 -1.67 -12.54
N ILE A 93 -5.31 -2.99 -12.36
CA ILE A 93 -6.61 -3.64 -12.21
C ILE A 93 -7.33 -3.12 -10.96
N TYR A 94 -6.64 -3.05 -9.82
CA TYR A 94 -7.23 -2.55 -8.58
C TYR A 94 -7.67 -1.09 -8.69
N SER A 95 -6.82 -0.24 -9.24
CA SER A 95 -7.12 1.18 -9.40
C SER A 95 -8.30 1.41 -10.34
N ARG A 96 -8.36 0.66 -11.44
CA ARG A 96 -9.48 0.75 -12.39
C ARG A 96 -10.78 0.18 -11.81
N ASP A 97 -10.75 -1.03 -11.27
CA ASP A 97 -11.98 -1.78 -10.94
C ASP A 97 -12.51 -1.46 -9.54
N VAL A 98 -11.63 -1.07 -8.60
CA VAL A 98 -12.00 -0.77 -7.21
C VAL A 98 -12.03 0.74 -6.95
N LEU A 99 -10.99 1.48 -7.39
CA LEU A 99 -10.92 2.91 -7.18
C LEU A 99 -11.61 3.71 -8.30
N GLN A 100 -12.08 3.04 -9.37
CA GLN A 100 -12.83 3.62 -10.50
C GLN A 100 -12.02 4.68 -11.27
N VAL A 101 -10.70 4.51 -11.37
CA VAL A 101 -9.83 5.34 -12.19
C VAL A 101 -9.78 4.75 -13.60
N ASP A 102 -10.27 5.45 -14.60
CA ASP A 102 -10.42 4.93 -15.97
C ASP A 102 -9.07 4.51 -16.59
N LYS A 103 -8.05 5.37 -16.50
CA LYS A 103 -6.68 5.14 -17.01
C LYS A 103 -5.65 5.40 -15.92
N PRO A 104 -5.38 4.43 -15.03
CA PRO A 104 -4.44 4.62 -13.93
C PRO A 104 -3.03 4.93 -14.43
N ARG A 105 -2.45 6.02 -13.93
CA ARG A 105 -1.06 6.41 -14.18
C ARG A 105 -0.14 5.67 -13.23
N ILE A 106 0.74 4.85 -13.78
CA ILE A 106 1.61 3.97 -12.99
C ILE A 106 3.02 4.55 -12.97
N GLY A 107 3.55 4.80 -11.77
CA GLY A 107 4.93 5.21 -11.52
C GLY A 107 5.79 4.08 -10.94
N LEU A 108 7.06 4.06 -11.28
CA LEU A 108 8.07 3.23 -10.64
C LEU A 108 8.82 4.07 -9.60
N LEU A 109 8.73 3.73 -8.31
CA LEU A 109 9.45 4.45 -7.27
C LEU A 109 10.95 4.41 -7.50
N ASN A 110 11.57 5.59 -7.56
CA ASN A 110 12.99 5.73 -7.89
C ASN A 110 13.59 6.97 -7.20
N ILE A 111 14.89 7.19 -7.40
CA ILE A 111 15.67 8.32 -6.86
C ILE A 111 15.79 9.51 -7.83
N GLY A 112 15.21 9.41 -9.02
CA GLY A 112 15.23 10.44 -10.07
C GLY A 112 14.28 10.07 -11.19
N GLU A 113 13.83 11.09 -11.95
CA GLU A 113 12.84 10.95 -13.02
C GLU A 113 13.39 10.27 -14.28
N GLU A 114 14.72 10.39 -14.53
CA GLU A 114 15.35 9.89 -15.74
C GLU A 114 15.37 8.36 -15.79
N SER A 115 15.19 7.78 -16.96
CA SER A 115 15.14 6.32 -17.19
C SER A 115 16.41 5.56 -16.78
N CYS A 116 17.55 6.24 -16.70
CA CYS A 116 18.84 5.66 -16.30
C CYS A 116 19.10 5.67 -14.79
N LYS A 117 18.21 6.29 -13.99
CA LYS A 117 18.37 6.37 -12.53
C LYS A 117 18.02 5.07 -11.82
N GLY A 118 18.50 5.00 -10.60
CA GLY A 118 18.23 3.88 -9.68
C GLY A 118 19.23 2.74 -9.77
N ASN A 119 18.91 1.65 -9.09
CA ASN A 119 19.70 0.43 -9.05
C ASN A 119 19.36 -0.51 -10.24
N GLU A 120 20.04 -1.64 -10.34
CA GLU A 120 19.81 -2.63 -11.40
C GLU A 120 18.35 -3.10 -11.47
N LEU A 121 17.70 -3.29 -10.31
CA LEU A 121 16.30 -3.70 -10.24
C LEU A 121 15.38 -2.65 -10.88
N SER A 122 15.54 -1.37 -10.51
CA SER A 122 14.68 -0.30 -11.03
C SER A 122 14.92 -0.04 -12.50
N GLN A 123 16.18 -0.05 -12.97
CA GLN A 123 16.49 0.13 -14.40
C GLN A 123 15.95 -1.00 -15.27
N ALA A 124 16.08 -2.26 -14.81
CA ALA A 124 15.54 -3.40 -15.53
C ALA A 124 14.00 -3.41 -15.51
N THR A 125 13.39 -3.00 -14.38
CA THR A 125 11.93 -2.86 -14.25
C THR A 125 11.41 -1.76 -15.16
N TYR A 126 12.09 -0.60 -15.22
CA TYR A 126 11.69 0.51 -16.08
C TYR A 126 11.54 0.06 -17.54
N LYS A 127 12.49 -0.72 -18.07
CA LYS A 127 12.44 -1.25 -19.44
C LYS A 127 11.19 -2.11 -19.65
N LEU A 128 10.89 -3.04 -18.72
CA LEU A 128 9.71 -3.90 -18.82
C LEU A 128 8.40 -3.10 -18.76
N LEU A 129 8.32 -2.09 -17.90
CA LEU A 129 7.13 -1.26 -17.76
C LEU A 129 6.93 -0.35 -18.99
N ASN A 130 8.02 0.14 -19.58
CA ASN A 130 7.97 1.02 -20.75
C ASN A 130 7.57 0.29 -22.04
N GLU A 131 7.78 -1.02 -22.11
CA GLU A 131 7.40 -1.87 -23.24
C GLU A 131 5.96 -2.42 -23.09
N GLU A 132 5.29 -2.16 -21.96
CA GLU A 132 3.98 -2.72 -21.63
C GLU A 132 2.85 -1.82 -22.15
N GLU A 133 1.94 -2.38 -22.97
CA GLU A 133 0.83 -1.66 -23.57
C GLU A 133 -0.51 -1.79 -22.81
N ARG A 134 -0.61 -2.72 -21.86
CA ARG A 134 -1.85 -3.01 -21.12
C ARG A 134 -2.22 -1.97 -20.07
N PHE A 135 -1.30 -1.06 -19.75
CA PHE A 135 -1.51 0.03 -18.79
C PHE A 135 -0.68 1.28 -19.14
N CYS A 136 -1.01 2.39 -18.50
CA CYS A 136 -0.31 3.66 -18.70
C CYS A 136 0.88 3.74 -17.74
N PHE A 137 2.09 3.43 -18.22
CA PHE A 137 3.31 3.69 -17.47
C PHE A 137 3.71 5.16 -17.64
N SER A 138 3.84 5.89 -16.54
CA SER A 138 4.11 7.34 -16.51
C SER A 138 5.56 7.66 -16.12
N GLY A 139 6.45 6.66 -16.09
CA GLY A 139 7.86 6.86 -15.80
C GLY A 139 8.23 6.64 -14.33
N ASN A 140 9.40 7.14 -13.95
CA ASN A 140 9.87 7.10 -12.57
C ASN A 140 9.11 8.10 -11.69
N CYS A 141 8.87 7.72 -10.45
CA CYS A 141 8.23 8.50 -9.40
C CYS A 141 9.24 8.71 -8.28
N GLU A 142 9.63 9.93 -7.95
CA GLU A 142 10.46 10.20 -6.79
C GLU A 142 9.63 10.15 -5.49
N GLY A 143 10.31 9.97 -4.36
CA GLY A 143 9.63 9.94 -3.05
C GLY A 143 8.80 11.19 -2.74
N ARG A 144 9.18 12.36 -3.28
CA ARG A 144 8.42 13.62 -3.16
C ARG A 144 7.12 13.63 -3.96
N ASP A 145 7.04 12.82 -5.02
CA ASP A 145 5.93 12.81 -5.96
C ASP A 145 4.85 11.80 -5.59
N VAL A 146 5.16 10.85 -4.68
CA VAL A 146 4.21 9.80 -4.26
C VAL A 146 2.87 10.38 -3.80
N LEU A 147 2.89 11.50 -3.08
CA LEU A 147 1.67 12.14 -2.55
C LEU A 147 1.18 13.31 -3.43
N SER A 148 1.79 13.54 -4.61
CA SER A 148 1.49 14.68 -5.48
C SER A 148 0.11 14.59 -6.15
N GLY A 149 -0.43 13.37 -6.34
CA GLY A 149 -1.61 13.13 -7.16
C GLY A 149 -1.30 12.96 -8.65
N ASP A 150 -0.01 12.94 -9.05
CA ASP A 150 0.40 12.74 -10.43
C ASP A 150 0.38 11.26 -10.84
N PHE A 151 0.40 10.35 -9.85
CA PHE A 151 0.33 8.91 -10.01
C PHE A 151 -0.88 8.34 -9.27
N ASP A 152 -1.50 7.33 -9.86
CA ASP A 152 -2.62 6.58 -9.25
C ASP A 152 -2.14 5.26 -8.64
N VAL A 153 -1.02 4.74 -9.17
CA VAL A 153 -0.33 3.55 -8.66
C VAL A 153 1.18 3.83 -8.63
N VAL A 154 1.83 3.49 -7.53
CA VAL A 154 3.30 3.55 -7.41
C VAL A 154 3.83 2.17 -7.04
N VAL A 155 4.78 1.67 -7.83
CA VAL A 155 5.34 0.32 -7.68
C VAL A 155 6.74 0.39 -7.11
N CYS A 156 7.04 -0.46 -6.14
CA CYS A 156 8.36 -0.63 -5.54
C CYS A 156 8.54 -2.05 -4.98
N ASP A 157 9.76 -2.38 -4.53
CA ASP A 157 9.97 -3.56 -3.71
C ASP A 157 9.42 -3.38 -2.29
N GLY A 158 9.15 -4.49 -1.59
CA GLY A 158 8.52 -4.44 -0.29
C GLY A 158 9.40 -3.86 0.83
N PHE A 159 10.73 -3.83 0.67
CA PHE A 159 11.60 -3.16 1.63
C PHE A 159 11.42 -1.64 1.53
N THR A 160 11.55 -1.09 0.33
CA THR A 160 11.40 0.34 0.07
C THR A 160 10.00 0.83 0.41
N GLY A 161 8.97 0.09 -0.01
CA GLY A 161 7.58 0.45 0.28
C GLY A 161 7.23 0.39 1.76
N ASN A 162 7.77 -0.57 2.52
CA ASN A 162 7.56 -0.63 3.97
C ASN A 162 8.25 0.53 4.70
N VAL A 163 9.45 0.92 4.28
CA VAL A 163 10.15 2.10 4.82
C VAL A 163 9.33 3.35 4.55
N LEU A 164 8.83 3.52 3.32
CA LEU A 164 7.98 4.66 2.94
C LEU A 164 6.69 4.71 3.76
N LEU A 165 6.00 3.58 3.94
CA LEU A 165 4.79 3.47 4.75
C LEU A 165 5.07 3.89 6.21
N LYS A 166 6.10 3.32 6.85
CA LYS A 166 6.44 3.64 8.24
C LYS A 166 6.90 5.08 8.42
N PHE A 167 7.56 5.64 7.43
CA PHE A 167 7.93 7.05 7.43
C PHE A 167 6.68 7.96 7.36
N LEU A 168 5.75 7.66 6.45
CA LEU A 168 4.50 8.41 6.31
C LEU A 168 3.65 8.37 7.60
N GLU A 169 3.53 7.19 8.25
CA GLU A 169 2.87 7.03 9.54
C GLU A 169 3.51 7.94 10.61
N SER A 170 4.84 7.95 10.67
CA SER A 170 5.58 8.79 11.61
C SER A 170 5.38 10.28 11.35
N VAL A 171 5.49 10.74 10.11
CA VAL A 171 5.27 12.15 9.71
C VAL A 171 3.86 12.59 10.05
N GLY A 172 2.84 11.77 9.76
CA GLY A 172 1.44 12.08 10.12
C GLY A 172 1.27 12.26 11.63
N SER A 173 1.87 11.37 12.43
CA SER A 173 1.84 11.44 13.90
C SER A 173 2.52 12.70 14.44
N VAL A 174 3.72 13.02 13.94
CA VAL A 174 4.48 14.22 14.34
C VAL A 174 3.71 15.49 13.97
N LEU A 175 3.19 15.59 12.74
CA LEU A 175 2.43 16.76 12.28
C LEU A 175 1.19 17.00 13.17
N LEU A 176 0.43 15.96 13.46
CA LEU A 176 -0.73 16.04 14.35
C LEU A 176 -0.33 16.42 15.79
N GLY A 177 0.82 15.92 16.26
CA GLY A 177 1.39 16.30 17.56
C GLY A 177 1.74 17.78 17.64
N VAL A 178 2.43 18.31 16.63
CA VAL A 178 2.77 19.73 16.52
C VAL A 178 1.51 20.60 16.48
N LEU A 179 0.52 20.27 15.66
CA LEU A 179 -0.72 21.01 15.58
C LEU A 179 -1.46 21.05 16.92
N ARG A 180 -1.51 19.93 17.66
CA ARG A 180 -2.13 19.86 18.99
C ARG A 180 -1.40 20.69 20.04
N ALA A 181 -0.07 20.79 19.95
CA ALA A 181 0.72 21.57 20.88
C ALA A 181 0.67 23.07 20.61
N GLU A 182 0.71 23.47 19.32
CA GLU A 182 0.86 24.86 18.94
C GLU A 182 -0.49 25.62 18.84
N LEU A 183 -1.54 24.97 18.32
CA LEU A 183 -2.81 25.66 18.10
C LEU A 183 -3.46 26.23 19.38
N PRO A 184 -3.45 25.55 20.57
CA PRO A 184 -4.07 26.12 21.78
C PRO A 184 -3.14 27.06 22.57
N ARG A 185 -2.03 27.53 22.00
CA ARG A 185 -1.13 28.45 22.69
C ARG A 185 -1.76 29.81 22.97
N GLY A 186 -1.71 30.24 24.22
CA GLY A 186 -2.26 31.51 24.70
C GLY A 186 -3.80 31.52 24.73
N ARG A 187 -4.38 32.64 25.17
CA ARG A 187 -5.85 32.77 25.27
C ARG A 187 -6.53 32.74 23.91
N ARG A 188 -5.99 33.42 22.89
CA ARG A 188 -6.52 33.41 21.52
C ARG A 188 -6.45 32.03 20.88
N GLY A 189 -5.32 31.32 21.06
CA GLY A 189 -5.15 29.95 20.55
C GLY A 189 -6.14 28.97 21.15
N LYS A 190 -6.43 29.07 22.46
CA LYS A 190 -7.44 28.22 23.12
C LYS A 190 -8.84 28.42 22.52
N VAL A 191 -9.26 29.67 22.31
CA VAL A 191 -10.55 29.98 21.67
C VAL A 191 -10.56 29.53 20.22
N GLY A 192 -9.53 29.87 19.43
CA GLY A 192 -9.41 29.47 18.04
C GLY A 192 -9.40 27.94 17.85
N SER A 193 -8.66 27.22 18.68
CA SER A 193 -8.60 25.75 18.60
C SER A 193 -9.94 25.07 18.92
N ALA A 194 -10.78 25.67 19.77
CA ALA A 194 -12.14 25.20 20.03
C ALA A 194 -13.01 25.27 18.76
N PHE A 195 -12.94 26.38 18.02
CA PHE A 195 -13.65 26.52 16.74
C PHE A 195 -13.10 25.61 15.64
N LEU A 196 -11.78 25.33 15.63
CA LEU A 196 -11.13 24.45 14.64
C LEU A 196 -11.24 22.96 14.95
N ARG A 197 -11.83 22.57 16.06
CA ARG A 197 -11.89 21.16 16.53
C ARG A 197 -12.40 20.18 15.45
N ASN A 198 -13.44 20.56 14.73
CA ASN A 198 -14.01 19.71 13.68
C ASN A 198 -13.11 19.65 12.44
N ASN A 199 -12.42 20.73 12.12
CA ASN A 199 -11.45 20.77 11.02
C ASN A 199 -10.24 19.88 11.33
N LEU A 200 -9.73 19.95 12.56
CA LEU A 200 -8.63 19.08 13.02
C LEU A 200 -9.02 17.59 13.01
N LYS A 201 -10.25 17.26 13.37
CA LYS A 201 -10.76 15.89 13.25
C LYS A 201 -10.76 15.43 11.79
N ARG A 202 -11.16 16.28 10.84
CA ARG A 202 -11.13 15.97 9.39
C ARG A 202 -9.71 15.80 8.88
N ILE A 203 -8.78 16.67 9.31
CA ILE A 203 -7.35 16.53 8.96
C ILE A 203 -6.80 15.21 9.49
N LYS A 204 -7.04 14.90 10.78
CA LYS A 204 -6.63 13.61 11.35
C LYS A 204 -7.16 12.45 10.51
N LYS A 205 -8.45 12.47 10.19
CA LYS A 205 -9.11 11.45 9.38
C LYS A 205 -8.45 11.25 8.02
N ARG A 206 -8.08 12.33 7.34
CA ARG A 206 -7.38 12.27 6.04
C ARG A 206 -5.95 11.71 6.12
N LEU A 207 -5.25 11.96 7.22
CA LEU A 207 -3.88 11.47 7.43
C LEU A 207 -3.84 10.05 8.02
N ASP A 208 -4.96 9.55 8.48
CA ASP A 208 -5.07 8.22 9.10
C ASP A 208 -5.35 7.19 7.99
N HIS A 209 -4.30 6.53 7.52
CA HIS A 209 -4.42 5.48 6.50
C HIS A 209 -5.25 4.28 6.98
N ALA A 210 -5.45 4.10 8.30
CA ALA A 210 -6.33 3.08 8.86
C ALA A 210 -7.80 3.26 8.44
N GLU A 211 -8.21 4.45 8.00
CA GLU A 211 -9.55 4.68 7.46
C GLU A 211 -9.82 3.93 6.14
N HIS A 212 -8.78 3.57 5.40
CA HIS A 212 -8.91 2.73 4.20
C HIS A 212 -9.00 1.23 4.52
N GLY A 213 -9.17 0.86 5.81
CA GLY A 213 -9.44 -0.51 6.23
C GLY A 213 -8.21 -1.41 6.31
N GLY A 214 -6.99 -0.88 6.16
CA GLY A 214 -5.74 -1.64 6.16
C GLY A 214 -5.18 -1.89 4.76
N ALA A 215 -4.06 -2.60 4.71
CA ALA A 215 -3.37 -2.94 3.46
C ALA A 215 -3.90 -4.28 2.90
N LEU A 216 -4.13 -4.33 1.59
CA LEU A 216 -4.66 -5.51 0.91
C LEU A 216 -3.55 -6.44 0.44
N LEU A 217 -3.66 -7.74 0.71
CA LEU A 217 -2.82 -8.74 0.11
C LEU A 217 -3.41 -9.15 -1.25
N LEU A 218 -2.85 -8.62 -2.32
CA LEU A 218 -3.29 -8.86 -3.70
C LEU A 218 -2.70 -10.16 -4.26
N ALA A 219 -3.36 -10.71 -5.28
CA ALA A 219 -2.99 -11.94 -5.98
C ALA A 219 -3.10 -13.25 -5.15
N ILE A 220 -3.96 -13.27 -4.15
CA ILE A 220 -4.39 -14.47 -3.45
C ILE A 220 -5.83 -14.82 -3.86
N ASN A 221 -6.18 -16.11 -3.89
CA ASN A 221 -7.55 -16.61 -4.15
C ASN A 221 -8.47 -16.37 -2.93
N GLY A 222 -8.67 -15.11 -2.55
CA GLY A 222 -9.51 -14.70 -1.43
C GLY A 222 -9.16 -13.31 -0.94
N ILE A 223 -10.03 -12.70 -0.16
CA ILE A 223 -9.81 -11.35 0.39
C ILE A 223 -8.99 -11.46 1.68
N CYS A 224 -7.83 -10.84 1.68
CA CYS A 224 -6.92 -10.80 2.83
C CYS A 224 -6.51 -9.36 3.12
N VAL A 225 -6.81 -8.87 4.32
CA VAL A 225 -6.52 -7.49 4.74
C VAL A 225 -5.59 -7.49 5.94
N VAL A 226 -4.47 -6.80 5.82
CA VAL A 226 -3.50 -6.55 6.90
C VAL A 226 -3.90 -5.26 7.62
N GLY A 227 -4.26 -5.37 8.90
CA GLY A 227 -4.86 -4.28 9.67
C GLY A 227 -3.97 -3.75 10.80
N HIS A 228 -2.79 -3.22 10.48
CA HIS A 228 -1.93 -2.56 11.49
C HIS A 228 -1.15 -1.42 10.88
#